data_69883a3d673206b3e4b74d05ed0a8b08
#
_entry.id   69883a3d673206b3e4b74d05ed0a8b08
#
_cell.length_a   1.000
_cell.length_b   1.000
_cell.length_c   1.000
_cell.angle_alpha   90.00
_cell.angle_beta   90.00
_cell.angle_gamma   90.00
#
_symmetry.space_group_name_H-M   'P 1'
#
loop_
_entity.id
_entity.type
_entity.pdbx_description
1 polymer ?
#
loop_
_entity_poly.entity_id
_entity_poly.type
_entity_poly.pdbx_seq_one_letter_code
_entity_poly.pdbx_strand_id
1 'polypeptide(L)'
;MNIIDCLFDIKGLKRLSVSTVMILLSTVTMIYAQTGQPPSTPLTDPGNQIFGAIQETIRALEKDPNTNWSQVNIEALRQHLLDMKAFTEEVEVLNKQAISMGVQLQVHPLTERAKTALKRVLMMHPAMLKKEKGWKMESERTGNKWTIRCTTTSSEDVPKIRALGYIGLLATGAHHQRHHWMIATGKMKYPPEMTK
;
A
#
# COMPACT_ATOMS: atom_id res chain seq x y z
N MET A 1 -31.49 -2.51 -58.14
CA MET A 1 -30.13 -2.18 -58.57
C MET A 1 -29.23 -2.76 -57.48
N ASN A 2 -28.75 -3.99 -57.72
CA ASN A 2 -28.03 -4.80 -56.69
C ASN A 2 -26.56 -4.38 -56.60
N ILE A 3 -26.09 -4.24 -55.38
CA ILE A 3 -24.71 -3.84 -54.99
C ILE A 3 -23.64 -4.89 -55.45
N ILE A 4 -24.04 -6.00 -56.04
CA ILE A 4 -23.18 -7.10 -56.47
C ILE A 4 -22.59 -6.88 -57.87
N ASP A 5 -23.14 -6.00 -58.68
CA ASP A 5 -22.69 -5.82 -60.07
C ASP A 5 -21.48 -4.91 -60.26
N CYS A 6 -20.94 -4.34 -59.17
CA CYS A 6 -19.80 -3.40 -59.23
C CYS A 6 -18.44 -4.02 -58.87
N LEU A 7 -18.36 -5.32 -58.61
CA LEU A 7 -17.14 -5.95 -58.04
C LEU A 7 -16.37 -6.89 -58.95
N PHE A 8 -16.76 -7.10 -60.24
CA PHE A 8 -15.99 -7.99 -61.11
C PHE A 8 -15.85 -7.46 -62.55
N ASP A 9 -15.05 -6.42 -62.73
CA ASP A 9 -14.39 -6.23 -64.03
C ASP A 9 -13.00 -6.90 -64.02
N ILE A 10 -12.99 -8.19 -64.44
CA ILE A 10 -11.81 -9.06 -64.38
C ILE A 10 -10.91 -8.91 -65.65
N LYS A 11 -11.03 -7.84 -66.44
CA LYS A 11 -10.26 -7.71 -67.71
C LYS A 11 -8.91 -7.00 -67.53
N GLY A 12 -8.46 -6.65 -66.35
CA GLY A 12 -7.20 -5.96 -66.09
C GLY A 12 -6.21 -6.66 -65.14
N LEU A 13 -6.53 -7.81 -64.57
CA LEU A 13 -5.65 -8.44 -63.56
C LEU A 13 -4.49 -9.17 -64.27
N LYS A 14 -3.34 -8.47 -64.42
CA LYS A 14 -2.07 -9.13 -64.71
C LYS A 14 -1.80 -10.16 -63.62
N ARG A 15 -1.50 -11.40 -64.02
CA ARG A 15 -1.19 -12.55 -63.16
C ARG A 15 -0.17 -12.14 -62.10
N LEU A 16 -0.62 -11.89 -60.87
CA LEU A 16 0.29 -11.83 -59.73
C LEU A 16 0.92 -13.20 -59.53
N SER A 17 2.24 -13.25 -59.55
CA SER A 17 2.94 -14.54 -59.37
C SER A 17 2.64 -15.10 -57.99
N VAL A 18 2.64 -16.44 -57.88
CA VAL A 18 2.43 -17.18 -56.60
C VAL A 18 3.38 -16.65 -55.52
N SER A 19 4.57 -16.17 -55.88
CA SER A 19 5.55 -15.58 -54.98
C SER A 19 5.06 -14.30 -54.30
N THR A 20 4.28 -13.48 -55.02
CA THR A 20 3.77 -12.20 -54.46
C THR A 20 2.66 -12.44 -53.43
N VAL A 21 1.83 -13.49 -53.65
CA VAL A 21 0.78 -13.91 -52.70
C VAL A 21 1.38 -14.51 -51.42
N MET A 22 2.48 -15.30 -51.57
CA MET A 22 3.19 -15.87 -50.41
C MET A 22 3.86 -14.82 -49.55
N ILE A 23 4.42 -13.74 -50.13
CA ILE A 23 5.03 -12.66 -49.39
C ILE A 23 3.96 -11.86 -48.61
N LEU A 24 2.78 -11.64 -49.17
CA LEU A 24 1.67 -10.97 -48.49
C LEU A 24 1.09 -11.80 -47.35
N LEU A 25 1.02 -13.14 -47.47
CA LEU A 25 0.60 -13.99 -46.35
C LEU A 25 1.66 -14.07 -45.22
N SER A 26 2.97 -14.02 -45.56
CA SER A 26 4.02 -14.06 -44.54
C SER A 26 4.13 -12.76 -43.74
N THR A 27 3.77 -11.61 -44.31
CA THR A 27 3.72 -10.36 -43.60
C THR A 27 2.53 -10.23 -42.64
N VAL A 28 1.39 -10.83 -42.98
CA VAL A 28 0.21 -10.84 -42.08
C VAL A 28 0.43 -11.73 -40.86
N THR A 29 1.14 -12.87 -41.01
CA THR A 29 1.47 -13.70 -39.85
C THR A 29 2.48 -13.06 -38.90
N MET A 30 3.35 -12.17 -39.36
CA MET A 30 4.27 -11.44 -38.49
C MET A 30 3.57 -10.35 -37.62
N ILE A 31 2.44 -9.82 -38.07
CA ILE A 31 1.69 -8.80 -37.30
C ILE A 31 0.96 -9.41 -36.10
N TYR A 32 0.52 -10.66 -36.18
CA TYR A 32 -0.16 -11.35 -35.07
C TYR A 32 0.78 -11.90 -34.00
N ALA A 33 2.08 -12.00 -34.26
CA ALA A 33 3.05 -12.51 -33.30
C ALA A 33 3.56 -11.44 -32.30
N GLN A 34 3.22 -10.16 -32.49
CA GLN A 34 3.69 -9.06 -31.62
C GLN A 34 2.70 -8.65 -30.53
N THR A 35 1.51 -9.24 -30.45
CA THR A 35 0.49 -8.85 -29.46
C THR A 35 0.66 -9.48 -28.08
N GLY A 36 1.76 -10.17 -27.82
CA GLY A 36 2.03 -10.85 -26.55
C GLY A 36 3.33 -10.44 -25.86
N GLN A 37 4.09 -9.48 -26.38
CA GLN A 37 5.27 -9.00 -25.67
C GLN A 37 4.83 -8.10 -24.50
N PRO A 38 5.38 -8.33 -23.29
CA PRO A 38 5.15 -7.40 -22.17
C PRO A 38 5.61 -6.00 -22.58
N PRO A 39 4.94 -4.95 -22.09
CA PRO A 39 5.31 -3.58 -22.40
C PRO A 39 6.79 -3.35 -22.09
N SER A 40 7.47 -2.57 -22.90
CA SER A 40 8.89 -2.23 -22.74
C SER A 40 9.18 -1.48 -21.42
N THR A 41 8.14 -0.93 -20.80
CA THR A 41 8.18 -0.35 -19.46
C THR A 41 7.77 -1.42 -18.45
N PRO A 42 8.61 -1.75 -17.46
CA PRO A 42 8.24 -2.70 -16.42
C PRO A 42 6.95 -2.25 -15.72
N LEU A 43 6.03 -3.18 -15.47
CA LEU A 43 4.88 -2.90 -14.63
C LEU A 43 5.37 -2.49 -13.24
N THR A 44 4.85 -1.37 -12.70
CA THR A 44 5.24 -0.84 -11.39
C THR A 44 4.20 -1.10 -10.32
N ASP A 45 2.93 -1.29 -10.73
CA ASP A 45 1.84 -1.61 -9.81
C ASP A 45 1.80 -3.12 -9.55
N PRO A 46 2.07 -3.55 -8.31
CA PRO A 46 2.03 -4.96 -7.93
C PRO A 46 0.60 -5.52 -7.75
N GLY A 47 -0.45 -4.70 -7.92
CA GLY A 47 -1.85 -5.09 -7.72
C GLY A 47 -2.28 -5.31 -6.27
N ASN A 48 -1.37 -5.21 -5.31
CA ASN A 48 -1.63 -5.34 -3.87
C ASN A 48 -0.62 -4.51 -3.08
N GLN A 49 -1.10 -3.61 -2.22
CA GLN A 49 -0.27 -2.69 -1.43
C GLN A 49 0.75 -3.40 -0.53
N ILE A 50 0.34 -4.48 0.15
CA ILE A 50 1.22 -5.26 1.02
C ILE A 50 2.31 -5.92 0.19
N PHE A 51 1.95 -6.52 -0.94
CA PHE A 51 2.90 -7.14 -1.84
C PHE A 51 3.88 -6.12 -2.41
N GLY A 52 3.40 -4.92 -2.77
CA GLY A 52 4.23 -3.82 -3.25
C GLY A 52 5.25 -3.34 -2.23
N ALA A 53 4.84 -3.16 -0.98
CA ALA A 53 5.75 -2.78 0.11
C ALA A 53 6.82 -3.85 0.37
N ILE A 54 6.46 -5.14 0.27
CA ILE A 54 7.40 -6.25 0.38
C ILE A 54 8.39 -6.25 -0.79
N GLN A 55 7.92 -6.08 -2.03
CA GLN A 55 8.79 -6.01 -3.21
C GLN A 55 9.77 -4.83 -3.15
N GLU A 56 9.30 -3.66 -2.70
CA GLU A 56 10.15 -2.49 -2.50
C GLU A 56 11.26 -2.78 -1.48
N THR A 57 10.89 -3.40 -0.36
CA THR A 57 11.83 -3.79 0.69
C THR A 57 12.86 -4.79 0.17
N ILE A 58 12.44 -5.82 -0.58
CA ILE A 58 13.36 -6.81 -1.18
C ILE A 58 14.35 -6.12 -2.12
N ARG A 59 13.87 -5.25 -3.02
CA ARG A 59 14.74 -4.49 -3.92
C ARG A 59 15.75 -3.61 -3.18
N ALA A 60 15.34 -3.03 -2.05
CA ALA A 60 16.25 -2.24 -1.22
C ALA A 60 17.31 -3.11 -0.53
N LEU A 61 16.94 -4.28 -0.02
CA LEU A 61 17.85 -5.26 0.57
C LEU A 61 18.87 -5.79 -0.45
N GLU A 62 18.42 -6.09 -1.68
CA GLU A 62 19.28 -6.55 -2.79
C GLU A 62 20.30 -5.49 -3.24
N LYS A 63 19.96 -4.20 -3.13
CA LYS A 63 20.85 -3.09 -3.49
C LYS A 63 21.91 -2.79 -2.43
N ASP A 64 21.66 -3.14 -1.18
CA ASP A 64 22.62 -2.92 -0.08
C ASP A 64 23.60 -4.08 0.02
N PRO A 65 24.89 -3.87 -0.35
CA PRO A 65 25.91 -4.94 -0.30
C PRO A 65 26.19 -5.42 1.13
N ASN A 66 25.77 -4.67 2.15
CA ASN A 66 25.96 -5.02 3.56
C ASN A 66 24.74 -5.77 4.15
N THR A 67 23.77 -6.16 3.32
CA THR A 67 22.59 -6.91 3.77
C THR A 67 23.01 -8.25 4.37
N ASN A 68 22.74 -8.43 5.67
CA ASN A 68 22.89 -9.72 6.32
C ASN A 68 21.64 -10.59 6.09
N TRP A 69 21.64 -11.35 5.00
CA TRP A 69 20.51 -12.20 4.61
C TRP A 69 20.12 -13.24 5.65
N SER A 70 21.03 -13.66 6.54
CA SER A 70 20.71 -14.60 7.63
C SER A 70 19.80 -13.99 8.72
N GLN A 71 19.71 -12.67 8.79
CA GLN A 71 18.87 -11.93 9.73
C GLN A 71 17.58 -11.36 9.08
N VAL A 72 17.50 -11.37 7.76
CA VAL A 72 16.33 -10.85 7.04
C VAL A 72 15.08 -11.66 7.41
N ASN A 73 14.01 -10.97 7.77
CA ASN A 73 12.73 -11.57 8.15
C ASN A 73 11.54 -10.87 7.44
N ILE A 74 11.33 -11.24 6.20
CA ILE A 74 10.22 -10.71 5.39
C ILE A 74 8.85 -11.16 5.93
N GLU A 75 8.78 -12.33 6.56
CA GLU A 75 7.53 -12.80 7.17
C GLU A 75 7.11 -11.91 8.35
N ALA A 76 8.06 -11.46 9.17
CA ALA A 76 7.79 -10.48 10.22
C ALA A 76 7.26 -9.15 9.66
N LEU A 77 7.85 -8.66 8.56
CA LEU A 77 7.34 -7.49 7.85
C LEU A 77 5.91 -7.74 7.32
N ARG A 78 5.65 -8.89 6.71
CA ARG A 78 4.30 -9.25 6.23
C ARG A 78 3.29 -9.22 7.38
N GLN A 79 3.60 -9.79 8.54
CA GLN A 79 2.71 -9.77 9.70
C GLN A 79 2.45 -8.33 10.18
N HIS A 80 3.47 -7.47 10.20
CA HIS A 80 3.33 -6.07 10.54
C HIS A 80 2.40 -5.32 9.57
N LEU A 81 2.58 -5.52 8.27
CA LEU A 81 1.73 -4.89 7.24
C LEU A 81 0.27 -5.36 7.31
N LEU A 82 0.05 -6.65 7.64
CA LEU A 82 -1.29 -7.17 7.88
C LEU A 82 -1.94 -6.57 9.14
N ASP A 83 -1.16 -6.31 10.19
CA ASP A 83 -1.65 -5.62 11.38
C ASP A 83 -1.97 -4.14 11.09
N MET A 84 -1.14 -3.47 10.27
CA MET A 84 -1.43 -2.12 9.78
C MET A 84 -2.74 -2.08 8.97
N LYS A 85 -2.94 -3.05 8.07
CA LYS A 85 -4.19 -3.19 7.32
C LYS A 85 -5.39 -3.36 8.26
N ALA A 86 -5.27 -4.24 9.25
CA ALA A 86 -6.36 -4.52 10.17
C ALA A 86 -6.76 -3.28 11.00
N PHE A 87 -5.84 -2.53 11.59
CA PHE A 87 -6.24 -1.33 12.33
C PHE A 87 -6.68 -0.18 11.40
N THR A 88 -6.36 -0.23 10.11
CA THR A 88 -6.82 0.77 9.13
C THR A 88 -8.26 0.48 8.67
N GLU A 89 -8.58 -0.79 8.37
CA GLU A 89 -9.83 -1.17 7.71
C GLU A 89 -10.88 -1.74 8.67
N GLU A 90 -10.44 -2.33 9.79
CA GLU A 90 -11.29 -3.11 10.70
C GLU A 90 -11.48 -2.41 12.06
N VAL A 91 -11.36 -1.08 12.08
CA VAL A 91 -11.63 -0.25 13.26
C VAL A 91 -12.68 0.80 12.91
N GLU A 92 -13.81 0.75 13.60
CA GLU A 92 -14.89 1.69 13.46
C GLU A 92 -14.66 2.92 14.34
N VAL A 93 -14.86 4.13 13.78
CA VAL A 93 -14.85 5.38 14.55
C VAL A 93 -16.28 5.69 15.00
N LEU A 94 -16.57 5.42 16.26
CA LEU A 94 -17.90 5.60 16.86
C LEU A 94 -18.23 7.07 17.13
N ASN A 95 -17.22 7.85 17.55
CA ASN A 95 -17.40 9.26 17.87
C ASN A 95 -16.11 10.04 17.64
N LYS A 96 -16.27 11.30 17.21
CA LYS A 96 -15.20 12.28 17.07
C LYS A 96 -15.66 13.59 17.66
N GLN A 97 -14.99 14.04 18.70
CA GLN A 97 -15.34 15.25 19.45
C GLN A 97 -14.15 16.21 19.50
N ALA A 98 -14.39 17.48 19.17
CA ALA A 98 -13.42 18.52 19.43
C ALA A 98 -13.29 18.74 20.94
N ILE A 99 -12.05 18.76 21.44
CA ILE A 99 -11.73 19.09 22.82
C ILE A 99 -10.80 20.30 22.86
N SER A 100 -10.54 20.83 24.05
CA SER A 100 -9.54 21.88 24.22
C SER A 100 -8.20 21.44 23.68
N MET A 101 -7.62 22.27 22.79
CA MET A 101 -6.32 22.02 22.14
C MET A 101 -6.18 20.69 21.38
N GLY A 102 -7.28 20.10 20.88
CA GLY A 102 -7.17 18.84 20.15
C GLY A 102 -8.49 18.17 19.80
N VAL A 103 -8.42 16.82 19.76
CA VAL A 103 -9.55 15.94 19.41
C VAL A 103 -9.60 14.74 20.35
N GLN A 104 -10.81 14.29 20.64
CA GLN A 104 -11.09 12.99 21.26
C GLN A 104 -11.83 12.10 20.28
N LEU A 105 -11.40 10.85 20.17
CA LEU A 105 -11.97 9.84 19.31
C LEU A 105 -12.40 8.64 20.17
N GLN A 106 -13.54 8.05 19.86
CA GLN A 106 -13.93 6.77 20.39
C GLN A 106 -13.97 5.76 19.24
N VAL A 107 -13.22 4.69 19.36
CA VAL A 107 -13.07 3.69 18.30
C VAL A 107 -13.35 2.28 18.82
N HIS A 108 -13.78 1.41 17.92
CA HIS A 108 -14.12 0.01 18.19
C HIS A 108 -13.46 -0.90 17.16
N PRO A 109 -12.45 -1.72 17.53
CA PRO A 109 -11.91 -2.74 16.66
C PRO A 109 -12.92 -3.87 16.46
N LEU A 110 -13.13 -4.25 15.19
CA LEU A 110 -14.14 -5.23 14.78
C LEU A 110 -13.65 -6.68 14.84
N THR A 111 -12.33 -6.89 14.81
CA THR A 111 -11.71 -8.22 14.84
C THR A 111 -10.64 -8.32 15.93
N GLU A 112 -10.27 -9.54 16.34
CA GLU A 112 -9.20 -9.75 17.30
C GLU A 112 -7.83 -9.31 16.77
N ARG A 113 -7.60 -9.41 15.45
CA ARG A 113 -6.38 -8.85 14.81
C ARG A 113 -6.34 -7.34 14.97
N ALA A 114 -7.41 -6.64 14.58
CA ALA A 114 -7.52 -5.19 14.70
C ALA A 114 -7.36 -4.72 16.15
N LYS A 115 -7.96 -5.43 17.09
CA LYS A 115 -7.86 -5.16 18.54
C LYS A 115 -6.42 -5.28 19.05
N THR A 116 -5.71 -6.31 18.63
CA THR A 116 -4.32 -6.57 19.03
C THR A 116 -3.39 -5.55 18.35
N ALA A 117 -3.57 -5.29 17.06
CA ALA A 117 -2.80 -4.33 16.30
C ALA A 117 -3.00 -2.91 16.81
N LEU A 118 -4.25 -2.51 17.08
CA LEU A 118 -4.58 -1.21 17.67
C LEU A 118 -3.92 -1.02 19.04
N LYS A 119 -3.95 -2.03 19.91
CA LYS A 119 -3.26 -1.98 21.19
C LYS A 119 -1.76 -1.71 21.00
N ARG A 120 -1.09 -2.42 20.08
CA ARG A 120 0.34 -2.24 19.81
C ARG A 120 0.67 -0.84 19.30
N VAL A 121 -0.08 -0.35 18.31
CA VAL A 121 0.19 0.98 17.75
C VAL A 121 -0.04 2.08 18.79
N LEU A 122 -1.09 1.98 19.62
CA LEU A 122 -1.37 2.95 20.68
C LEU A 122 -0.36 2.90 21.84
N MET A 123 0.41 1.82 21.99
CA MET A 123 1.52 1.76 22.94
C MET A 123 2.79 2.43 22.41
N MET A 124 3.07 2.32 21.11
CA MET A 124 4.35 2.75 20.53
C MET A 124 4.28 4.11 19.85
N HIS A 125 3.23 4.37 19.10
CA HIS A 125 3.07 5.56 18.27
C HIS A 125 3.03 6.89 19.05
N PRO A 126 2.44 7.00 20.27
CA PRO A 126 2.40 8.25 21.02
C PRO A 126 3.78 8.86 21.30
N ALA A 127 4.78 8.03 21.60
CA ALA A 127 6.14 8.51 21.85
C ALA A 127 6.78 9.09 20.59
N MET A 128 6.56 8.45 19.43
CA MET A 128 7.06 8.92 18.14
C MET A 128 6.36 10.19 17.69
N LEU A 129 5.04 10.26 17.86
CA LEU A 129 4.24 11.44 17.53
C LEU A 129 4.66 12.66 18.38
N LYS A 130 4.90 12.46 19.68
CA LYS A 130 5.43 13.50 20.57
C LYS A 130 6.80 13.99 20.10
N LYS A 131 7.70 13.08 19.75
CA LYS A 131 9.06 13.41 19.29
C LYS A 131 9.05 14.18 17.98
N GLU A 132 8.21 13.79 17.01
CA GLU A 132 8.23 14.33 15.66
C GLU A 132 7.35 15.56 15.47
N LYS A 133 6.26 15.68 16.26
CA LYS A 133 5.25 16.74 16.12
C LYS A 133 5.03 17.56 17.39
N GLY A 134 5.53 17.13 18.53
CA GLY A 134 5.21 17.76 19.81
C GLY A 134 3.79 17.47 20.32
N TRP A 135 3.03 16.62 19.62
CA TRP A 135 1.65 16.30 19.98
C TRP A 135 1.62 15.21 21.05
N LYS A 136 0.69 15.36 22.01
CA LYS A 136 0.45 14.36 23.06
C LYS A 136 -0.72 13.49 22.64
N MET A 137 -0.49 12.19 22.56
CA MET A 137 -1.54 11.20 22.36
C MET A 137 -1.67 10.33 23.61
N GLU A 138 -2.89 10.15 24.06
CA GLU A 138 -3.25 9.29 25.20
C GLU A 138 -4.37 8.36 24.76
N SER A 139 -4.39 7.14 25.29
CA SER A 139 -5.45 6.19 24.99
C SER A 139 -5.87 5.44 26.25
N GLU A 140 -7.17 5.22 26.36
CA GLU A 140 -7.80 4.45 27.44
C GLU A 140 -8.74 3.42 26.85
N ARG A 141 -8.70 2.20 27.39
CA ARG A 141 -9.57 1.12 26.95
C ARG A 141 -10.68 0.86 27.96
N THR A 142 -11.92 0.80 27.45
CA THR A 142 -13.10 0.43 28.23
C THR A 142 -13.84 -0.69 27.50
N GLY A 143 -13.73 -1.91 28.00
CA GLY A 143 -14.27 -3.08 27.32
C GLY A 143 -13.60 -3.31 25.95
N ASN A 144 -14.41 -3.25 24.88
CA ASN A 144 -13.94 -3.38 23.49
C ASN A 144 -13.73 -2.04 22.78
N LYS A 145 -13.92 -0.92 23.48
CA LYS A 145 -13.76 0.42 22.92
C LYS A 145 -12.47 1.07 23.42
N TRP A 146 -11.93 1.94 22.59
CA TRP A 146 -10.79 2.79 22.93
C TRP A 146 -11.18 4.26 22.84
N THR A 147 -10.84 5.05 23.84
CA THR A 147 -10.88 6.50 23.81
C THR A 147 -9.47 7.00 23.55
N ILE A 148 -9.27 7.71 22.44
CA ILE A 148 -7.98 8.27 22.03
C ILE A 148 -8.10 9.79 22.10
N ARG A 149 -7.20 10.45 22.84
CA ARG A 149 -7.09 11.90 22.91
C ARG A 149 -5.79 12.34 22.29
N CYS A 150 -5.83 13.26 21.34
CA CYS A 150 -4.65 13.89 20.78
C CYS A 150 -4.73 15.40 21.01
N THR A 151 -3.71 15.96 21.66
CA THR A 151 -3.64 17.38 22.01
C THR A 151 -2.29 17.97 21.66
N THR A 152 -2.25 19.29 21.56
CA THR A 152 -1.04 20.09 21.28
C THR A 152 -0.98 21.30 22.18
N THR A 153 0.19 21.92 22.31
CA THR A 153 0.37 23.24 22.95
C THR A 153 0.30 24.38 21.95
N SER A 154 0.34 24.09 20.62
CA SER A 154 0.24 25.09 19.55
C SER A 154 -1.21 25.20 19.04
N SER A 155 -1.80 26.38 19.12
CA SER A 155 -3.14 26.65 18.59
C SER A 155 -3.22 26.44 17.06
N GLU A 156 -2.11 26.62 16.34
CA GLU A 156 -2.01 26.45 14.90
C GLU A 156 -2.16 24.98 14.46
N ASP A 157 -1.78 24.02 15.33
CA ASP A 157 -1.90 22.60 15.07
C ASP A 157 -3.31 22.03 15.29
N VAL A 158 -4.15 22.75 16.07
CA VAL A 158 -5.47 22.25 16.45
C VAL A 158 -6.36 21.91 15.25
N PRO A 159 -6.48 22.77 14.23
CA PRO A 159 -7.27 22.43 13.04
C PRO A 159 -6.75 21.17 12.33
N LYS A 160 -5.44 21.01 12.24
CA LYS A 160 -4.79 19.85 11.62
C LYS A 160 -5.07 18.56 12.40
N ILE A 161 -4.88 18.57 13.72
CA ILE A 161 -5.17 17.42 14.61
C ILE A 161 -6.63 16.99 14.44
N ARG A 162 -7.55 17.95 14.42
CA ARG A 162 -8.97 17.68 14.20
C ARG A 162 -9.28 17.13 12.81
N ALA A 163 -8.62 17.66 11.75
CA ALA A 163 -8.83 17.21 10.38
C ALA A 163 -8.33 15.78 10.17
N LEU A 164 -7.18 15.41 10.71
CA LEU A 164 -6.54 14.11 10.55
C LEU A 164 -7.41 12.94 11.06
N GLY A 165 -8.18 13.14 12.13
CA GLY A 165 -9.03 12.10 12.69
C GLY A 165 -8.24 10.85 13.11
N TYR A 166 -8.92 9.70 13.17
CA TYR A 166 -8.33 8.45 13.66
C TYR A 166 -7.11 8.02 12.83
N ILE A 167 -7.32 7.73 11.55
CA ILE A 167 -6.26 7.12 10.73
C ILE A 167 -5.16 8.14 10.38
N GLY A 168 -5.52 9.40 10.14
CA GLY A 168 -4.53 10.43 9.86
C GLY A 168 -3.58 10.68 11.03
N LEU A 169 -4.07 10.62 12.28
CA LEU A 169 -3.21 10.73 13.46
C LEU A 169 -2.25 9.55 13.57
N LEU A 170 -2.69 8.32 13.28
CA LEU A 170 -1.84 7.12 13.31
C LEU A 170 -0.86 7.05 12.13
N ALA A 171 -1.21 7.60 10.98
CA ALA A 171 -0.35 7.66 9.81
C ALA A 171 0.64 8.84 9.84
N THR A 172 0.47 9.79 10.79
CA THR A 172 1.35 10.97 10.89
C THR A 172 2.72 10.59 11.43
N GLY A 173 3.77 11.02 10.72
CA GLY A 173 5.17 10.85 11.11
C GLY A 173 5.98 10.17 10.01
N ALA A 174 7.31 10.34 10.07
CA ALA A 174 8.27 9.78 9.11
C ALA A 174 8.91 8.45 9.59
N HIS A 175 8.47 7.93 10.73
CA HIS A 175 9.08 6.76 11.36
C HIS A 175 8.64 5.42 10.75
N HIS A 176 7.55 5.39 9.97
CA HIS A 176 6.97 4.14 9.44
C HIS A 176 7.93 3.39 8.53
N GLN A 177 8.56 4.08 7.56
CA GLN A 177 9.51 3.45 6.64
C GLN A 177 10.72 2.86 7.36
N ARG A 178 11.26 3.60 8.34
CA ARG A 178 12.35 3.11 9.19
C ARG A 178 11.93 1.89 10.00
N HIS A 179 10.72 1.89 10.52
CA HIS A 179 10.15 0.76 11.28
C HIS A 179 10.06 -0.50 10.41
N HIS A 180 9.53 -0.39 9.19
CA HIS A 180 9.48 -1.49 8.22
C HIS A 180 10.87 -2.05 7.94
N TRP A 181 11.85 -1.16 7.72
CA TRP A 181 13.23 -1.55 7.47
C TRP A 181 13.84 -2.31 8.65
N MET A 182 13.62 -1.83 9.88
CA MET A 182 14.13 -2.48 11.09
C MET A 182 13.53 -3.88 11.31
N ILE A 183 12.25 -4.05 11.00
CA ILE A 183 11.60 -5.38 11.05
C ILE A 183 12.18 -6.28 9.96
N ALA A 184 12.22 -5.82 8.71
CA ALA A 184 12.70 -6.62 7.59
C ALA A 184 14.17 -7.08 7.75
N THR A 185 15.01 -6.23 8.31
CA THR A 185 16.44 -6.54 8.56
C THR A 185 16.69 -7.32 9.85
N GLY A 186 15.64 -7.73 10.58
CA GLY A 186 15.77 -8.45 11.86
C GLY A 186 16.27 -7.60 13.03
N LYS A 187 16.49 -6.29 12.83
CA LYS A 187 16.92 -5.36 13.89
C LYS A 187 15.82 -5.05 14.90
N MET A 188 14.58 -5.40 14.58
CA MET A 188 13.42 -5.31 15.46
C MET A 188 12.58 -6.56 15.33
N LYS A 189 12.30 -7.21 16.46
CA LYS A 189 11.38 -8.36 16.49
C LYS A 189 9.94 -7.91 16.24
N TYR A 190 9.20 -8.68 15.47
CA TYR A 190 7.78 -8.47 15.29
C TYR A 190 7.02 -9.81 15.37
N PRO A 191 5.93 -9.92 16.10
CA PRO A 191 5.38 -8.89 17.00
C PRO A 191 6.33 -8.57 18.16
N PRO A 192 6.34 -7.31 18.66
CA PRO A 192 7.14 -6.98 19.83
C PRO A 192 6.62 -7.74 21.06
N GLU A 193 7.54 -8.13 21.94
CA GLU A 193 7.16 -8.71 23.22
C GLU A 193 6.41 -7.66 24.05
N MET A 194 5.14 -7.93 24.33
CA MET A 194 4.35 -7.06 25.19
C MET A 194 4.63 -7.46 26.64
N THR A 195 5.51 -6.71 27.31
CA THR A 195 5.63 -6.81 28.78
C THR A 195 4.28 -6.53 29.42
N LYS A 196 3.91 -7.42 30.35
CA LYS A 196 2.67 -7.32 31.13
C LYS A 196 2.68 -6.12 32.05
#